data_cbd23653d6624102d138e2881f5b3785
#
_entry.id   cbd23653d6624102d138e2881f5b3785
#
_cell.length_a   1.000
_cell.length_b   1.000
_cell.length_c   1.000
_cell.angle_alpha   90.00
_cell.angle_beta   90.00
_cell.angle_gamma   90.00
#
_symmetry.space_group_name_H-M   'P 1'
#
loop_
_entity.id
_entity.type
_entity.pdbx_description
1 polymer ?
#
loop_
_entity_poly.entity_id
_entity_poly.type
_entity_poly.pdbx_seq_one_letter_code
_entity_poly.pdbx_strand_id
1 'polypeptide(L)'
;MKKFFLFFASVVLAVGMTACGGDEPEIDNGNPDTEIPSQPGDSDDPDNPDDPDNPETVTGNYLVVWYSWSGNSKSLAEDLAELVGGEMVEIVPSVPYPDYSATAQRYREELAAIENSGIYPEIETTVESFDDYDAVFLCYPLWGARMSTPTQGFLHKHRDKLAG
;
A
#
# COMPACT_ATOMS: atom_id res chain seq x y z
N MET A 1 14.12 -21.84 -9.35
CA MET A 1 13.57 -21.46 -8.04
C MET A 1 13.34 -19.97 -8.09
N LYS A 2 12.10 -19.57 -8.41
CA LYS A 2 11.69 -18.16 -8.43
C LYS A 2 11.50 -17.72 -6.97
N LYS A 3 12.14 -16.61 -6.57
CA LYS A 3 12.05 -16.11 -5.20
C LYS A 3 10.89 -15.13 -5.14
N PHE A 4 9.79 -15.55 -4.50
CA PHE A 4 8.69 -14.65 -4.14
C PHE A 4 9.16 -13.71 -3.01
N PHE A 5 9.24 -12.42 -3.29
CA PHE A 5 9.42 -11.41 -2.26
C PHE A 5 8.08 -10.77 -1.95
N LEU A 6 7.53 -11.09 -0.81
CA LEU A 6 6.34 -10.42 -0.28
C LEU A 6 6.81 -9.14 0.44
N PHE A 7 6.66 -8.00 -0.22
CA PHE A 7 6.94 -6.71 0.41
C PHE A 7 5.71 -6.23 1.17
N PHE A 8 5.82 -6.13 2.49
CA PHE A 8 4.83 -5.45 3.33
C PHE A 8 5.22 -3.98 3.43
N ALA A 9 4.56 -3.12 2.67
CA ALA A 9 4.70 -1.67 2.82
C ALA A 9 3.76 -1.20 3.93
N SER A 10 4.24 -1.11 5.18
CA SER A 10 3.56 -0.43 6.26
C SER A 10 3.96 1.04 6.25
N VAL A 11 3.15 1.90 5.67
CA VAL A 11 3.31 3.35 5.80
C VAL A 11 2.69 3.79 7.12
N VAL A 12 3.53 4.09 8.11
CA VAL A 12 3.12 4.76 9.35
C VAL A 12 3.20 6.27 9.12
N LEU A 13 2.05 6.89 8.91
CA LEU A 13 1.95 8.35 8.85
C LEU A 13 1.89 8.89 10.28
N ALA A 14 3.02 9.40 10.80
CA ALA A 14 3.06 10.14 12.05
C ALA A 14 2.64 11.60 11.80
N VAL A 15 1.39 11.93 12.15
CA VAL A 15 0.93 13.32 12.19
C VAL A 15 1.40 13.95 13.49
N GLY A 16 2.47 14.75 13.41
CA GLY A 16 2.92 15.60 14.51
C GLY A 16 2.05 16.83 14.63
N MET A 17 1.26 16.94 15.71
CA MET A 17 0.62 18.19 16.10
C MET A 17 1.63 19.05 16.86
N THR A 18 2.13 20.10 16.23
CA THR A 18 2.82 21.19 16.93
C THR A 18 1.80 22.22 17.40
N ALA A 19 1.58 22.24 18.73
CA ALA A 19 0.84 23.30 19.38
C ALA A 19 1.67 24.60 19.38
N CYS A 20 1.06 25.67 18.89
CA CYS A 20 1.58 27.02 18.93
C CYS A 20 1.35 27.60 20.34
N GLY A 21 2.39 28.05 21.00
CA GLY A 21 2.33 28.87 22.19
C GLY A 21 3.38 29.99 22.04
N GLY A 22 2.91 31.24 21.98
CA GLY A 22 3.72 32.40 21.70
C GLY A 22 4.55 32.86 22.89
N ASP A 23 5.60 33.62 22.58
CA ASP A 23 6.00 34.87 23.20
C ASP A 23 7.17 35.44 22.40
N GLU A 24 6.97 36.63 21.88
CA GLU A 24 8.07 37.44 21.34
C GLU A 24 8.89 38.01 22.50
N PRO A 25 10.19 38.23 22.30
CA PRO A 25 10.70 39.57 22.43
C PRO A 25 11.57 40.04 21.25
N GLU A 26 11.46 41.31 21.03
CA GLU A 26 12.12 42.12 20.02
C GLU A 26 13.64 42.24 20.15
N ILE A 27 14.27 42.43 18.97
CA ILE A 27 15.36 43.30 18.58
C ILE A 27 16.79 42.94 19.03
N ASP A 28 17.70 42.78 18.08
CA ASP A 28 18.76 43.79 17.83
C ASP A 28 19.38 43.61 16.42
N ASN A 29 19.55 44.75 15.76
CA ASN A 29 20.26 44.90 14.51
C ASN A 29 21.77 44.79 14.73
N GLY A 30 22.41 43.90 14.03
CA GLY A 30 23.85 43.80 13.96
C GLY A 30 24.31 42.91 12.80
N ASN A 31 24.46 43.54 11.61
CA ASN A 31 25.23 42.92 10.52
C ASN A 31 26.70 42.91 10.93
N PRO A 32 27.44 41.81 10.76
CA PRO A 32 28.33 41.75 9.61
C PRO A 32 28.47 40.36 8.96
N ASP A 33 28.55 40.38 7.64
CA ASP A 33 29.20 39.43 6.73
C ASP A 33 29.56 38.07 7.33
N THR A 34 28.68 37.08 7.13
CA THR A 34 29.09 35.69 7.14
C THR A 34 28.73 35.12 5.77
N GLU A 35 29.73 34.82 4.99
CA GLU A 35 29.63 34.11 3.73
C GLU A 35 28.80 32.86 3.94
N ILE A 36 27.66 32.80 3.28
CA ILE A 36 26.87 31.56 3.15
C ILE A 36 27.73 30.61 2.34
N PRO A 37 28.09 29.43 2.87
CA PRO A 37 28.71 28.40 2.04
C PRO A 37 27.75 28.08 0.90
N SER A 38 28.21 28.18 -0.32
CA SER A 38 27.49 27.81 -1.53
C SER A 38 26.94 26.41 -1.35
N GLN A 39 25.61 26.28 -1.33
CA GLN A 39 24.91 25.03 -1.40
C GLN A 39 25.41 24.27 -2.64
N PRO A 40 25.76 22.98 -2.54
CA PRO A 40 26.09 22.19 -3.71
C PRO A 40 24.91 22.25 -4.68
N GLY A 41 25.22 22.51 -5.94
CA GLY A 41 24.24 22.80 -6.98
C GLY A 41 23.13 21.77 -7.04
N ASP A 42 21.93 22.30 -7.03
CA ASP A 42 20.70 21.66 -7.42
C ASP A 42 20.86 21.30 -8.91
N SER A 43 21.27 20.10 -9.18
CA SER A 43 21.25 19.56 -10.52
C SER A 43 20.00 18.70 -10.65
N ASP A 44 18.85 19.37 -10.82
CA ASP A 44 17.63 18.75 -11.35
C ASP A 44 17.88 18.35 -12.81
N ASP A 45 18.75 17.36 -12.99
CA ASP A 45 18.92 16.68 -14.27
C ASP A 45 18.00 15.43 -14.22
N PRO A 46 16.84 15.46 -14.89
CA PRO A 46 15.91 14.35 -14.89
C PRO A 46 16.47 13.07 -15.55
N ASP A 47 17.61 13.16 -16.20
CA ASP A 47 18.28 12.04 -16.85
C ASP A 47 19.53 11.56 -16.09
N ASN A 48 19.73 11.99 -14.83
CA ASN A 48 20.84 11.50 -14.00
C ASN A 48 20.52 10.10 -13.44
N PRO A 49 21.18 9.03 -13.89
CA PRO A 49 20.91 7.67 -13.42
C PRO A 49 21.32 7.42 -11.96
N ASP A 50 22.09 8.34 -11.35
CA ASP A 50 22.56 8.24 -9.97
C ASP A 50 21.76 9.15 -9.01
N ASP A 51 20.67 9.78 -9.48
CA ASP A 51 19.78 10.58 -8.65
C ASP A 51 18.91 9.63 -7.80
N PRO A 52 19.01 9.66 -6.45
CA PRO A 52 18.20 8.82 -5.59
C PRO A 52 16.70 9.15 -5.67
N ASP A 53 16.32 10.31 -6.21
CA ASP A 53 14.95 10.75 -6.44
C ASP A 53 14.47 10.50 -7.88
N ASN A 54 15.36 10.00 -8.78
CA ASN A 54 14.96 9.55 -10.11
C ASN A 54 14.31 8.17 -9.98
N PRO A 55 12.99 8.01 -10.18
CA PRO A 55 12.37 6.70 -10.13
C PRO A 55 12.97 5.84 -11.24
N GLU A 56 13.82 4.89 -10.86
CA GLU A 56 14.23 3.84 -11.80
C GLU A 56 12.97 3.29 -12.46
N THR A 57 12.94 3.29 -13.78
CA THR A 57 11.82 2.71 -14.51
C THR A 57 11.76 1.23 -14.16
N VAL A 58 10.87 0.88 -13.26
CA VAL A 58 10.71 -0.50 -12.81
C VAL A 58 10.20 -1.30 -14.01
N THR A 59 11.08 -2.11 -14.61
CA THR A 59 10.74 -2.92 -15.77
C THR A 59 10.40 -4.34 -15.30
N GLY A 60 9.20 -4.76 -15.59
CA GLY A 60 8.70 -6.10 -15.21
C GLY A 60 7.24 -6.26 -15.57
N ASN A 61 6.74 -7.47 -15.42
CA ASN A 61 5.31 -7.76 -15.55
C ASN A 61 4.71 -7.89 -14.15
N TYR A 62 3.92 -6.91 -13.75
CA TYR A 62 3.43 -6.80 -12.38
C TYR A 62 1.91 -6.89 -12.32
N LEU A 63 1.41 -7.58 -11.28
CA LEU A 63 -0.01 -7.63 -10.96
C LEU A 63 -0.26 -6.92 -9.63
N VAL A 64 -1.18 -5.96 -9.63
CA VAL A 64 -1.67 -5.28 -8.42
C VAL A 64 -3.06 -5.79 -8.09
N VAL A 65 -3.14 -6.71 -7.14
CA VAL A 65 -4.40 -7.23 -6.62
C VAL A 65 -4.85 -6.34 -5.47
N TRP A 66 -6.11 -5.92 -5.47
CA TRP A 66 -6.58 -5.01 -4.43
C TRP A 66 -8.00 -5.31 -3.96
N TYR A 67 -8.23 -5.00 -2.69
CA TYR A 67 -9.54 -4.88 -2.09
C TYR A 67 -9.65 -3.55 -1.35
N SER A 68 -10.75 -2.84 -1.52
CA SER A 68 -11.01 -1.60 -0.80
C SER A 68 -12.47 -1.47 -0.42
N TRP A 69 -12.73 -1.12 0.85
CA TRP A 69 -14.08 -0.86 1.33
C TRP A 69 -14.44 0.63 1.30
N SER A 70 -13.47 1.50 1.63
CA SER A 70 -13.64 2.96 1.72
C SER A 70 -12.97 3.75 0.60
N GLY A 71 -12.30 3.08 -0.34
CA GLY A 71 -11.58 3.71 -1.44
C GLY A 71 -10.07 3.87 -1.20
N ASN A 72 -9.58 3.95 0.04
CA ASN A 72 -8.19 4.25 0.33
C ASN A 72 -7.21 3.20 -0.25
N SER A 73 -7.50 1.91 -0.07
CA SER A 73 -6.63 0.86 -0.63
C SER A 73 -6.72 0.78 -2.15
N LYS A 74 -7.83 1.22 -2.75
CA LYS A 74 -7.97 1.36 -4.19
C LYS A 74 -7.05 2.46 -4.72
N SER A 75 -7.09 3.65 -4.11
CA SER A 75 -6.22 4.76 -4.51
C SER A 75 -4.74 4.36 -4.45
N LEU A 76 -4.32 3.72 -3.35
CA LEU A 76 -2.95 3.20 -3.24
C LEU A 76 -2.61 2.18 -4.34
N ALA A 77 -3.56 1.31 -4.71
CA ALA A 77 -3.35 0.34 -5.76
C ALA A 77 -3.23 0.99 -7.14
N GLU A 78 -4.01 2.05 -7.39
CA GLU A 78 -3.94 2.86 -8.61
C GLU A 78 -2.58 3.55 -8.74
N ASP A 79 -2.12 4.22 -7.68
CA ASP A 79 -0.80 4.88 -7.64
C ASP A 79 0.34 3.87 -7.86
N LEU A 80 0.24 2.70 -7.21
CA LEU A 80 1.24 1.65 -7.36
C LEU A 80 1.25 1.06 -8.78
N ALA A 81 0.06 0.80 -9.35
CA ALA A 81 -0.04 0.26 -10.70
C ALA A 81 0.52 1.24 -11.74
N GLU A 82 0.30 2.54 -11.56
CA GLU A 82 0.90 3.58 -12.41
C GLU A 82 2.43 3.59 -12.28
N LEU A 83 2.95 3.52 -11.07
CA LEU A 83 4.39 3.53 -10.80
C LEU A 83 5.13 2.34 -11.42
N VAL A 84 4.55 1.14 -11.34
CA VAL A 84 5.20 -0.09 -11.83
C VAL A 84 4.75 -0.51 -13.23
N GLY A 85 3.77 0.17 -13.83
CA GLY A 85 3.15 -0.24 -15.08
C GLY A 85 2.39 -1.57 -14.96
N GLY A 86 1.81 -1.86 -13.79
CA GLY A 86 1.20 -3.14 -13.46
C GLY A 86 -0.27 -3.26 -13.89
N GLU A 87 -0.69 -4.49 -14.16
CA GLU A 87 -2.10 -4.83 -14.34
C GLU A 87 -2.84 -4.80 -12.98
N MET A 88 -4.10 -4.35 -12.98
CA MET A 88 -4.90 -4.27 -11.75
C MET A 88 -6.02 -5.32 -11.72
N VAL A 89 -6.19 -5.98 -10.57
CA VAL A 89 -7.29 -6.93 -10.33
C VAL A 89 -7.96 -6.62 -8.99
N GLU A 90 -9.27 -6.37 -9.04
CA GLU A 90 -10.10 -6.18 -7.84
C GLU A 90 -10.49 -7.52 -7.21
N ILE A 91 -10.38 -7.61 -5.90
CA ILE A 91 -10.98 -8.71 -5.13
C ILE A 91 -12.46 -8.40 -4.91
N VAL A 92 -13.33 -9.15 -5.56
CA VAL A 92 -14.78 -9.02 -5.49
C VAL A 92 -15.35 -10.12 -4.59
N PRO A 93 -15.83 -9.79 -3.37
CA PRO A 93 -16.53 -10.75 -2.52
C PRO A 93 -17.87 -11.16 -3.14
N SER A 94 -18.24 -12.46 -3.11
CA SER A 94 -19.52 -12.93 -3.61
C SER A 94 -20.73 -12.31 -2.92
N VAL A 95 -20.55 -11.89 -1.66
CA VAL A 95 -21.52 -11.07 -0.93
C VAL A 95 -20.86 -9.74 -0.58
N PRO A 96 -21.34 -8.61 -1.10
CA PRO A 96 -20.79 -7.28 -0.81
C PRO A 96 -20.83 -6.95 0.70
N TYR A 97 -19.87 -6.15 1.16
CA TYR A 97 -19.86 -5.64 2.53
C TYR A 97 -20.69 -4.36 2.59
N PRO A 98 -21.70 -4.29 3.50
CA PRO A 98 -22.61 -3.14 3.59
C PRO A 98 -21.96 -1.96 4.36
N ASP A 99 -22.77 -1.24 5.15
CA ASP A 99 -22.30 -0.16 6.02
C ASP A 99 -21.31 -0.63 7.10
N TYR A 100 -20.70 0.33 7.80
CA TYR A 100 -19.63 0.06 8.77
C TYR A 100 -20.06 -0.90 9.89
N SER A 101 -21.24 -0.71 10.48
CA SER A 101 -21.67 -1.52 11.65
C SER A 101 -21.89 -2.97 11.28
N ALA A 102 -22.61 -3.22 10.18
CA ALA A 102 -22.88 -4.57 9.66
C ALA A 102 -21.58 -5.22 9.15
N THR A 103 -20.71 -4.45 8.50
CA THR A 103 -19.39 -4.93 8.10
C THR A 103 -18.53 -5.34 9.30
N ALA A 104 -18.52 -4.56 10.38
CA ALA A 104 -17.75 -4.89 11.59
C ALA A 104 -18.26 -6.16 12.29
N GLN A 105 -19.57 -6.42 12.27
CA GLN A 105 -20.13 -7.65 12.81
C GLN A 105 -19.73 -8.84 11.91
N ARG A 106 -20.00 -8.74 10.61
CA ARG A 106 -19.66 -9.78 9.64
C ARG A 106 -18.18 -10.14 9.66
N TYR A 107 -17.30 -9.14 9.73
CA TYR A 107 -15.86 -9.36 9.86
C TYR A 107 -15.51 -10.24 11.07
N ARG A 108 -16.10 -9.97 12.26
CA ARG A 108 -15.83 -10.78 13.44
C ARG A 108 -16.32 -12.22 13.29
N GLU A 109 -17.48 -12.42 12.66
CA GLU A 109 -18.04 -13.74 12.40
C GLU A 109 -17.17 -14.53 11.42
N GLU A 110 -16.75 -13.91 10.32
CA GLU A 110 -15.86 -14.50 9.33
C GLU A 110 -14.48 -14.80 9.91
N LEU A 111 -13.91 -13.89 10.70
CA LEU A 111 -12.63 -14.12 11.35
C LEU A 111 -12.70 -15.34 12.28
N ALA A 112 -13.78 -15.45 13.08
CA ALA A 112 -13.99 -16.60 13.93
C ALA A 112 -14.18 -17.90 13.12
N ALA A 113 -14.85 -17.84 11.98
CA ALA A 113 -15.01 -19.00 11.08
C ALA A 113 -13.67 -19.44 10.46
N ILE A 114 -12.83 -18.49 10.06
CA ILE A 114 -11.49 -18.76 9.56
C ILE A 114 -10.62 -19.42 10.66
N GLU A 115 -10.57 -18.81 11.85
CA GLU A 115 -9.71 -19.28 12.94
C GLU A 115 -10.13 -20.64 13.51
N ASN A 116 -11.43 -20.89 13.65
CA ASN A 116 -11.93 -22.11 14.29
C ASN A 116 -12.21 -23.26 13.32
N SER A 117 -12.45 -22.97 12.04
CA SER A 117 -12.97 -23.96 11.09
C SER A 117 -12.30 -23.91 9.72
N GLY A 118 -11.42 -22.95 9.46
CA GLY A 118 -10.80 -22.77 8.15
C GLY A 118 -11.80 -22.40 7.06
N ILE A 119 -12.94 -21.78 7.43
CA ILE A 119 -13.97 -21.35 6.48
C ILE A 119 -13.71 -19.90 6.10
N TYR A 120 -13.42 -19.68 4.83
CA TYR A 120 -13.12 -18.36 4.27
C TYR A 120 -14.32 -17.80 3.50
N PRO A 121 -14.48 -16.46 3.42
CA PRO A 121 -15.51 -15.87 2.57
C PRO A 121 -15.27 -16.21 1.10
N GLU A 122 -16.36 -16.44 0.37
CA GLU A 122 -16.31 -16.70 -1.05
C GLU A 122 -15.97 -15.43 -1.83
N ILE A 123 -15.10 -15.58 -2.85
CA ILE A 123 -14.62 -14.53 -3.73
C ILE A 123 -14.96 -14.88 -5.17
N GLU A 124 -15.56 -13.93 -5.90
CA GLU A 124 -15.87 -14.10 -7.33
C GLU A 124 -14.61 -14.04 -8.17
N THR A 125 -13.72 -13.08 -7.88
CA THR A 125 -12.47 -12.86 -8.60
C THR A 125 -11.66 -14.14 -8.73
N THR A 126 -11.21 -14.43 -9.95
CA THR A 126 -10.31 -15.54 -10.26
C THR A 126 -9.15 -15.04 -11.09
N VAL A 127 -7.94 -15.37 -10.69
CA VAL A 127 -6.71 -15.22 -11.47
C VAL A 127 -6.31 -16.59 -11.95
N GLU A 128 -6.22 -16.78 -13.27
CA GLU A 128 -5.98 -18.08 -13.86
C GLU A 128 -4.55 -18.57 -13.63
N SER A 129 -3.57 -17.67 -13.73
CA SER A 129 -2.16 -17.95 -13.45
C SER A 129 -1.48 -16.73 -12.87
N PHE A 130 -0.46 -16.95 -12.03
CA PHE A 130 0.47 -15.93 -11.56
C PHE A 130 1.86 -16.10 -12.19
N ASP A 131 2.06 -17.09 -13.03
CA ASP A 131 3.37 -17.45 -13.59
C ASP A 131 3.93 -16.39 -14.54
N ASP A 132 3.05 -15.60 -15.16
CA ASP A 132 3.43 -14.55 -16.10
C ASP A 132 3.88 -13.26 -15.43
N TYR A 133 3.75 -13.16 -14.10
CA TYR A 133 4.12 -11.97 -13.33
C TYR A 133 5.44 -12.18 -12.60
N ASP A 134 6.29 -11.15 -12.65
CA ASP A 134 7.55 -11.09 -11.90
C ASP A 134 7.28 -10.84 -10.42
N ALA A 135 6.23 -10.04 -10.11
CA ALA A 135 5.73 -9.85 -8.75
C ALA A 135 4.22 -9.61 -8.72
N VAL A 136 3.61 -9.97 -7.60
CA VAL A 136 2.21 -9.69 -7.28
C VAL A 136 2.16 -8.80 -6.04
N PHE A 137 1.61 -7.60 -6.20
CA PHE A 137 1.35 -6.69 -5.10
C PHE A 137 -0.07 -6.89 -4.58
N LEU A 138 -0.25 -6.79 -3.27
CA LEU A 138 -1.54 -6.98 -2.62
C LEU A 138 -1.88 -5.76 -1.76
N CYS A 139 -2.84 -4.95 -2.22
CA CYS A 139 -3.33 -3.76 -1.54
C CYS A 139 -4.65 -4.02 -0.84
N TYR A 140 -4.69 -3.88 0.49
CA TYR A 140 -5.88 -4.20 1.27
C TYR A 140 -6.01 -3.36 2.55
N PRO A 141 -7.23 -3.17 3.07
CA PRO A 141 -7.44 -2.48 4.33
C PRO A 141 -7.14 -3.40 5.52
N LEU A 142 -6.56 -2.82 6.57
CA LEU A 142 -6.44 -3.48 7.85
C LEU A 142 -7.74 -3.32 8.66
N TRP A 143 -8.35 -4.44 9.01
CA TRP A 143 -9.52 -4.50 9.88
C TRP A 143 -9.12 -5.09 11.23
N GLY A 144 -9.24 -4.31 12.31
CA GLY A 144 -8.82 -4.76 13.64
C GLY A 144 -7.33 -5.17 13.70
N ALA A 145 -6.45 -4.42 13.02
CA ALA A 145 -5.02 -4.70 12.88
C ALA A 145 -4.68 -6.03 12.18
N ARG A 146 -5.61 -6.58 11.42
CA ARG A 146 -5.44 -7.81 10.63
C ARG A 146 -5.82 -7.56 9.17
N MET A 147 -5.41 -8.46 8.31
CA MET A 147 -5.84 -8.49 6.91
C MET A 147 -7.36 -8.65 6.84
N SER A 148 -8.02 -7.87 5.97
CA SER A 148 -9.46 -7.98 5.73
C SER A 148 -9.84 -9.39 5.28
N THR A 149 -11.01 -9.87 5.71
CA THR A 149 -11.45 -11.24 5.43
C THR A 149 -11.66 -11.55 3.95
N PRO A 150 -12.14 -10.61 3.08
CA PRO A 150 -12.17 -10.85 1.64
C PRO A 150 -10.78 -11.07 1.04
N THR A 151 -9.77 -10.36 1.53
CA THR A 151 -8.38 -10.57 1.09
C THR A 151 -7.86 -11.95 1.50
N GLN A 152 -8.18 -12.39 2.72
CA GLN A 152 -7.86 -13.75 3.17
C GLN A 152 -8.57 -14.80 2.31
N GLY A 153 -9.84 -14.57 1.94
CA GLY A 153 -10.60 -15.43 1.02
C GLY A 153 -9.94 -15.56 -0.35
N PHE A 154 -9.48 -14.46 -0.91
CA PHE A 154 -8.75 -14.45 -2.18
C PHE A 154 -7.47 -15.27 -2.10
N LEU A 155 -6.65 -15.06 -1.08
CA LEU A 155 -5.41 -15.83 -0.89
C LEU A 155 -5.70 -17.32 -0.69
N HIS A 156 -6.75 -17.66 0.08
CA HIS A 156 -7.16 -19.05 0.26
C HIS A 156 -7.60 -19.69 -1.05
N LYS A 157 -8.40 -18.99 -1.86
CA LYS A 157 -8.88 -19.48 -3.17
C LYS A 157 -7.72 -19.77 -4.14
N HIS A 158 -6.66 -18.96 -4.09
CA HIS A 158 -5.53 -19.04 -5.03
C HIS A 158 -4.27 -19.66 -4.44
N ARG A 159 -4.33 -20.20 -3.20
CA ARG A 159 -3.17 -20.70 -2.46
C ARG A 159 -2.27 -21.66 -3.25
N ASP A 160 -2.88 -22.56 -4.02
CA ASP A 160 -2.15 -23.58 -4.76
C ASP A 160 -1.42 -22.98 -5.98
N LYS A 161 -1.87 -21.84 -6.47
CA LYS A 161 -1.24 -21.06 -7.56
C LYS A 161 -0.17 -20.09 -7.05
N LEU A 162 -0.24 -19.70 -5.77
CA LEU A 162 0.70 -18.79 -5.12
C LEU A 162 1.87 -19.52 -4.44
N ALA A 163 1.74 -20.81 -4.22
CA ALA A 163 2.79 -21.68 -3.66
C ALA A 163 3.74 -22.10 -4.78
N GLY A 164 4.71 -21.21 -5.13
CA GLY A 164 5.74 -21.45 -6.12
C GLY A 164 6.98 -22.14 -5.57
#